data_bb20bbccccddf23b3802858c4ea73499
#
_entry.id   bb20bbccccddf23b3802858c4ea73499
#
_cell.length_a   1.000
_cell.length_b   1.000
_cell.length_c   1.000
_cell.angle_alpha   90.00
_cell.angle_beta   90.00
_cell.angle_gamma   90.00
#
_symmetry.space_group_name_H-M   'P 1'
#
loop_
_entity.id
_entity.type
_entity.pdbx_description
1 polymer ?
#
loop_
_entity_poly.entity_id
_entity_poly.type
_entity_poly.pdbx_seq_one_letter_code
_entity_poly.pdbx_strand_id
1 'polypeptide(L)'
;SVADEETAPSDIQDITLTGQGKAQGTVHYMSPEQINLDPAIDHRTDVFSLGAVLYEVLCGHTAPVGDKLHQVIDSVLNDTPALPSEMTTQRVPPLLEEVAMRCLSKNPDDRYSSMAEMLRMLHRDWRSTLAGGP
;
A
#
# COMPACT_ATOMS: atom_id res chain seq x y z
N SER A 1 12.68 -16.98 24.31
CA SER A 1 12.36 -16.23 25.45
C SER A 1 11.75 -14.94 25.10
N VAL A 2 11.21 -14.34 26.09
CA VAL A 2 10.53 -13.09 25.86
C VAL A 2 11.47 -12.01 25.41
N ALA A 3 12.67 -12.05 25.89
CA ALA A 3 13.64 -11.05 25.53
C ALA A 3 13.90 -11.04 24.04
N ASP A 4 13.81 -12.17 23.46
CA ASP A 4 14.01 -12.23 22.03
C ASP A 4 12.95 -11.54 21.29
N GLU A 5 11.76 -11.60 21.82
CA GLU A 5 10.67 -10.96 21.15
C GLU A 5 10.81 -9.49 21.15
N GLU A 6 11.42 -8.97 22.20
CA GLU A 6 11.54 -7.56 22.29
C GLU A 6 12.51 -7.00 21.31
N THR A 7 13.46 -7.79 20.91
CA THR A 7 14.41 -7.28 19.97
C THR A 7 13.93 -7.42 18.56
N ALA A 8 12.96 -8.22 18.35
CA ALA A 8 12.52 -8.37 16.99
C ALA A 8 11.64 -7.23 16.70
N PRO A 9 11.79 -6.61 15.68
CA PRO A 9 11.00 -5.57 15.43
C PRO A 9 10.03 -5.93 14.75
N SER A 10 9.50 -5.19 14.75
CA SER A 10 8.97 -4.88 13.75
C SER A 10 7.74 -5.44 13.39
N ASP A 11 7.21 -4.89 12.37
CA ASP A 11 5.93 -5.25 11.79
C ASP A 11 5.80 -6.73 11.55
N ILE A 12 6.88 -7.35 11.09
CA ILE A 12 6.83 -8.78 10.85
C ILE A 12 6.70 -9.55 12.13
N GLN A 13 7.36 -9.09 13.16
CA GLN A 13 7.25 -9.73 14.46
C GLN A 13 5.82 -9.61 14.97
N ASP A 14 5.23 -8.45 14.84
CA ASP A 14 3.87 -8.24 15.28
C ASP A 14 2.90 -9.13 14.52
N ILE A 15 3.14 -9.29 13.23
CA ILE A 15 2.30 -10.12 12.41
C ILE A 15 2.34 -11.56 12.90
N THR A 16 3.53 -12.06 13.23
CA THR A 16 3.62 -13.42 13.71
C THR A 16 2.98 -13.58 15.06
N LEU A 17 3.03 -12.56 15.89
CA LEU A 17 2.46 -12.66 17.20
C LEU A 17 0.95 -12.73 17.23
N THR A 18 0.29 -12.40 16.14
CA THR A 18 -1.15 -12.55 16.10
C THR A 18 -1.52 -14.00 16.30
N GLY A 19 -0.61 -14.90 15.89
CA GLY A 19 -0.70 -16.27 16.29
C GLY A 19 -1.82 -17.08 15.74
N GLN A 20 -2.79 -16.52 15.20
CA GLN A 20 -3.92 -17.26 14.71
C GLN A 20 -4.01 -17.24 13.20
N GLY A 21 -2.96 -16.74 12.57
CA GLY A 21 -2.92 -16.72 11.14
C GLY A 21 -3.81 -15.68 10.51
N LYS A 22 -4.48 -14.90 11.33
CA LYS A 22 -5.31 -13.84 10.78
C LYS A 22 -4.48 -12.61 10.53
N ALA A 23 -4.75 -11.94 9.42
CA ALA A 23 -4.07 -10.73 9.10
C ALA A 23 -4.48 -9.62 10.05
N GLN A 24 -3.53 -8.80 10.42
CA GLN A 24 -3.79 -7.63 11.23
C GLN A 24 -3.38 -6.40 10.45
N GLY A 25 -3.86 -5.25 10.90
CA GLY A 25 -3.83 -4.02 10.14
C GLY A 25 -2.55 -3.70 9.41
N THR A 26 -1.43 -3.78 10.08
CA THR A 26 -0.17 -3.30 9.52
C THR A 26 0.23 -3.99 8.22
N VAL A 27 0.01 -5.29 8.13
CA VAL A 27 0.46 -6.04 6.97
C VAL A 27 -0.20 -5.56 5.67
N HIS A 28 -1.39 -5.00 5.78
CA HIS A 28 -2.12 -4.55 4.59
C HIS A 28 -1.47 -3.34 3.92
N TYR A 29 -0.55 -2.68 4.60
CA TYR A 29 0.10 -1.48 4.08
C TYR A 29 1.61 -1.68 3.87
N MET A 30 2.11 -2.88 4.11
CA MET A 30 3.53 -3.17 3.95
C MET A 30 3.88 -3.33 2.48
N SER A 31 5.05 -2.83 2.13
CA SER A 31 5.56 -3.00 0.77
C SER A 31 6.15 -4.40 0.58
N PRO A 32 6.29 -4.86 -0.66
CA PRO A 32 6.95 -6.13 -0.92
C PRO A 32 8.36 -6.19 -0.35
N GLU A 33 9.12 -5.10 -0.44
CA GLU A 33 10.49 -5.09 0.07
C GLU A 33 10.52 -5.16 1.59
N GLN A 34 9.52 -4.61 2.29
CA GLN A 34 9.42 -4.77 3.73
C GLN A 34 9.15 -6.21 4.11
N ILE A 35 8.23 -6.84 3.41
CA ILE A 35 7.89 -8.22 3.67
C ILE A 35 9.10 -9.12 3.43
N ASN A 36 9.85 -8.84 2.37
CA ASN A 36 11.03 -9.63 2.02
C ASN A 36 12.27 -9.26 2.82
N LEU A 37 12.19 -8.25 3.69
CA LEU A 37 13.34 -7.79 4.48
C LEU A 37 14.52 -7.44 3.57
N ASP A 38 14.22 -6.75 2.48
CA ASP A 38 15.22 -6.40 1.50
C ASP A 38 16.21 -5.39 2.09
N PRO A 39 17.52 -5.67 2.07
CA PRO A 39 18.49 -4.74 2.64
C PRO A 39 18.61 -3.44 1.84
N ALA A 40 18.11 -3.39 0.62
CA ALA A 40 18.14 -2.19 -0.20
C ALA A 40 16.92 -1.32 -0.07
N ILE A 41 16.10 -1.56 0.96
CA ILE A 41 14.89 -0.80 1.16
C ILE A 41 15.21 0.69 1.36
N ASP A 42 14.43 1.55 0.76
CA ASP A 42 14.63 2.98 0.91
C ASP A 42 13.29 3.70 1.09
N HIS A 43 13.29 5.01 0.89
CA HIS A 43 12.11 5.84 1.13
C HIS A 43 10.93 5.52 0.23
N ARG A 44 11.14 4.79 -0.87
CA ARG A 44 10.05 4.45 -1.78
C ARG A 44 9.11 3.41 -1.20
N THR A 45 9.52 2.77 -0.10
CA THR A 45 8.61 1.90 0.63
C THR A 45 7.47 2.72 1.23
N ASP A 46 7.74 3.96 1.63
CA ASP A 46 6.70 4.83 2.17
C ASP A 46 5.72 5.26 1.08
N VAL A 47 6.21 5.41 -0.15
CA VAL A 47 5.33 5.70 -1.28
C VAL A 47 4.33 4.56 -1.46
N PHE A 48 4.81 3.32 -1.37
CA PHE A 48 3.92 2.16 -1.46
C PHE A 48 2.87 2.19 -0.36
N SER A 49 3.31 2.38 0.88
CA SER A 49 2.38 2.36 2.02
C SER A 49 1.34 3.46 1.91
N LEU A 50 1.75 4.65 1.47
CA LEU A 50 0.79 5.74 1.28
C LEU A 50 -0.18 5.41 0.16
N GLY A 51 0.31 4.76 -0.90
CA GLY A 51 -0.57 4.29 -1.97
C GLY A 51 -1.60 3.29 -1.47
N ALA A 52 -1.19 2.43 -0.54
CA ALA A 52 -2.13 1.46 0.04
C ALA A 52 -3.21 2.16 0.86
N VAL A 53 -2.84 3.22 1.58
CA VAL A 53 -3.82 4.01 2.31
C VAL A 53 -4.76 4.72 1.35
N LEU A 54 -4.22 5.33 0.30
CA LEU A 54 -5.05 6.03 -0.69
C LEU A 54 -6.02 5.04 -1.36
N TYR A 55 -5.54 3.86 -1.71
CA TYR A 55 -6.38 2.83 -2.30
C TYR A 55 -7.60 2.56 -1.41
N GLU A 56 -7.34 2.35 -0.13
CA GLU A 56 -8.42 2.04 0.80
C GLU A 56 -9.38 3.21 0.97
N VAL A 57 -8.85 4.43 0.99
CA VAL A 57 -9.71 5.60 1.09
C VAL A 57 -10.63 5.69 -0.13
N LEU A 58 -10.11 5.33 -1.30
CA LEU A 58 -10.89 5.46 -2.54
C LEU A 58 -12.01 4.43 -2.65
N CYS A 59 -11.85 3.24 -2.11
CA CYS A 59 -12.83 2.19 -2.34
C CYS A 59 -13.34 1.47 -1.10
N GLY A 60 -12.73 1.74 0.06
CA GLY A 60 -13.18 1.11 1.30
C GLY A 60 -12.63 -0.30 1.51
N HIS A 61 -11.74 -0.76 0.64
CA HIS A 61 -11.14 -2.08 0.74
C HIS A 61 -9.63 -1.96 0.76
N THR A 62 -8.95 -2.85 1.49
CA THR A 62 -7.49 -2.88 1.44
C THR A 62 -7.03 -3.44 0.10
N ALA A 63 -5.86 -3.00 -0.37
CA ALA A 63 -5.37 -3.44 -1.67
C ALA A 63 -5.07 -4.94 -1.70
N PRO A 64 -4.33 -5.51 -0.74
CA PRO A 64 -4.12 -6.95 -0.76
C PRO A 64 -5.35 -7.66 -0.22
N VAL A 65 -5.54 -8.89 -0.67
CA VAL A 65 -6.71 -9.68 -0.32
C VAL A 65 -6.30 -10.91 0.47
N GLY A 66 -7.22 -11.41 1.29
CA GLY A 66 -7.00 -12.62 2.05
C GLY A 66 -7.46 -12.44 3.48
N ASP A 67 -7.90 -13.53 4.08
CA ASP A 67 -8.32 -13.52 5.48
C ASP A 67 -7.19 -13.88 6.42
N LYS A 68 -6.24 -14.66 5.93
CA LYS A 68 -5.15 -15.14 6.75
C LYS A 68 -3.87 -14.44 6.38
N LEU A 69 -2.95 -14.38 7.33
CA LEU A 69 -1.70 -13.67 7.13
C LEU A 69 -0.97 -14.12 5.88
N HIS A 70 -0.81 -15.42 5.68
CA HIS A 70 -0.06 -15.90 4.53
C HIS A 70 -0.74 -15.53 3.20
N GLN A 71 -2.06 -15.40 3.21
CA GLN A 71 -2.80 -15.01 2.02
C GLN A 71 -2.55 -13.54 1.69
N VAL A 72 -2.55 -12.69 2.71
CA VAL A 72 -2.30 -11.26 2.51
C VAL A 72 -0.87 -11.05 2.04
N ILE A 73 0.08 -11.75 2.64
CA ILE A 73 1.48 -11.66 2.24
C ILE A 73 1.64 -12.07 0.78
N ASP A 74 1.04 -13.18 0.39
CA ASP A 74 1.11 -13.63 -0.99
C ASP A 74 0.50 -12.61 -1.93
N SER A 75 -0.61 -12.03 -1.54
CA SER A 75 -1.29 -11.02 -2.36
C SER A 75 -0.39 -9.79 -2.55
N VAL A 76 0.24 -9.31 -1.48
CA VAL A 76 1.14 -8.16 -1.60
C VAL A 76 2.29 -8.45 -2.54
N LEU A 77 2.84 -9.66 -2.46
CA LEU A 77 4.03 -9.99 -3.24
C LEU A 77 3.71 -10.31 -4.70
N ASN A 78 2.56 -10.89 -4.96
CA ASN A 78 2.33 -11.50 -6.26
C ASN A 78 1.13 -11.00 -7.04
N ASP A 79 0.14 -10.38 -6.37
CA ASP A 79 -1.07 -9.97 -7.06
C ASP A 79 -1.02 -8.51 -7.45
N THR A 80 -1.62 -8.18 -8.59
CA THR A 80 -1.90 -6.80 -8.93
C THR A 80 -3.29 -6.49 -8.37
N PRO A 81 -3.42 -5.47 -7.52
CA PRO A 81 -4.73 -5.17 -6.95
C PRO A 81 -5.73 -4.78 -8.03
N ALA A 82 -6.99 -5.05 -7.79
CA ALA A 82 -8.04 -4.57 -8.67
C ALA A 82 -8.08 -3.05 -8.62
N LEU A 83 -8.58 -2.42 -9.65
CA LEU A 83 -8.70 -0.96 -9.63
C LEU A 83 -9.70 -0.56 -8.54
N PRO A 84 -9.44 0.53 -7.81
CA PRO A 84 -10.41 0.97 -6.82
C PRO A 84 -11.81 1.14 -7.38
N SER A 85 -11.91 1.63 -8.62
CA SER A 85 -13.23 1.82 -9.24
C SER A 85 -13.97 0.51 -9.48
N GLU A 86 -13.26 -0.61 -9.51
CA GLU A 86 -13.89 -1.92 -9.65
C GLU A 86 -14.37 -2.46 -8.32
N MET A 87 -13.95 -1.84 -7.22
CA MET A 87 -14.22 -2.35 -5.88
C MET A 87 -15.33 -1.59 -5.16
N THR A 88 -15.89 -0.58 -5.78
CA THR A 88 -16.91 0.24 -5.14
C THR A 88 -17.89 0.75 -6.18
N THR A 89 -19.12 1.04 -5.75
CA THR A 89 -20.10 1.69 -6.61
C THR A 89 -19.99 3.22 -6.51
N GLN A 90 -19.18 3.72 -5.58
CA GLN A 90 -18.96 5.14 -5.47
C GLN A 90 -18.08 5.62 -6.60
N ARG A 91 -18.22 6.90 -6.94
CA ARG A 91 -17.36 7.45 -7.98
C ARG A 91 -15.94 7.58 -7.47
N VAL A 92 -14.99 7.08 -8.25
CA VAL A 92 -13.57 7.19 -7.93
C VAL A 92 -12.93 8.13 -8.95
N PRO A 93 -12.32 9.23 -8.51
CA PRO A 93 -11.65 10.13 -9.44
C PRO A 93 -10.53 9.39 -10.18
N PRO A 94 -10.54 9.42 -11.50
CA PRO A 94 -9.59 8.62 -12.28
C PRO A 94 -8.12 8.90 -11.98
N LEU A 95 -7.77 10.15 -11.72
CA LEU A 95 -6.38 10.46 -11.45
C LEU A 95 -5.93 9.98 -10.08
N LEU A 96 -6.81 10.01 -9.09
CA LEU A 96 -6.47 9.48 -7.78
C LEU A 96 -6.26 7.97 -7.86
N GLU A 97 -7.09 7.30 -8.67
CA GLU A 97 -6.92 5.87 -8.89
C GLU A 97 -5.58 5.59 -9.56
N GLU A 98 -5.23 6.36 -10.57
CA GLU A 98 -3.96 6.18 -11.27
C GLU A 98 -2.78 6.37 -10.31
N VAL A 99 -2.84 7.39 -9.46
CA VAL A 99 -1.78 7.66 -8.50
C VAL A 99 -1.65 6.49 -7.53
N ALA A 100 -2.77 6.02 -6.98
CA ALA A 100 -2.73 4.91 -6.03
C ALA A 100 -2.11 3.67 -6.67
N MET A 101 -2.53 3.35 -7.89
CA MET A 101 -2.05 2.14 -8.54
C MET A 101 -0.57 2.22 -8.86
N ARG A 102 -0.07 3.40 -9.25
CA ARG A 102 1.36 3.55 -9.51
C ARG A 102 2.17 3.41 -8.24
N CYS A 103 1.68 3.95 -7.13
CA CYS A 103 2.35 3.79 -5.84
C CYS A 103 2.46 2.33 -5.44
N LEU A 104 1.51 1.50 -5.88
CA LEU A 104 1.45 0.10 -5.49
C LEU A 104 2.23 -0.81 -6.44
N SER A 105 3.05 -0.26 -7.33
CA SER A 105 3.90 -1.07 -8.19
C SER A 105 4.85 -1.89 -7.32
N LYS A 106 5.02 -3.16 -7.68
CA LYS A 106 5.88 -4.06 -6.91
C LYS A 106 7.33 -3.60 -6.95
N ASN A 107 7.78 -3.16 -8.12
CA ASN A 107 9.14 -2.67 -8.27
C ASN A 107 9.20 -1.20 -7.82
N PRO A 108 10.04 -0.87 -6.84
CA PRO A 108 10.13 0.53 -6.40
C PRO A 108 10.47 1.51 -7.53
N ASP A 109 11.18 1.05 -8.56
CA ASP A 109 11.55 1.92 -9.67
C ASP A 109 10.35 2.35 -10.49
N ASP A 110 9.26 1.63 -10.42
CA ASP A 110 8.04 1.97 -11.16
C ASP A 110 7.11 2.91 -10.38
N ARG A 111 7.40 3.12 -9.11
CA ARG A 111 6.61 4.03 -8.28
C ARG A 111 7.07 5.46 -8.52
N TYR A 112 6.39 6.41 -7.89
CA TYR A 112 6.92 7.77 -7.82
C TYR A 112 8.24 7.74 -7.06
N SER A 113 9.15 8.61 -7.45
CA SER A 113 10.50 8.59 -6.88
C SER A 113 10.51 9.05 -5.41
N SER A 114 9.47 9.76 -4.98
CA SER A 114 9.38 10.27 -3.63
C SER A 114 7.95 10.62 -3.33
N MET A 115 7.65 10.79 -2.04
CA MET A 115 6.34 11.27 -1.64
C MET A 115 6.10 12.68 -2.16
N ALA A 116 7.15 13.47 -2.26
CA ALA A 116 7.02 14.83 -2.78
C ALA A 116 6.55 14.79 -4.23
N GLU A 117 7.09 13.89 -5.03
CA GLU A 117 6.66 13.76 -6.42
C GLU A 117 5.21 13.31 -6.49
N MET A 118 4.84 12.33 -5.67
CA MET A 118 3.47 11.85 -5.62
C MET A 118 2.51 12.99 -5.26
N LEU A 119 2.86 13.78 -4.26
CA LEU A 119 2.01 14.88 -3.83
C LEU A 119 1.89 15.96 -4.90
N ARG A 120 2.95 16.20 -5.64
CA ARG A 120 2.89 17.15 -6.76
C ARG A 120 1.90 16.68 -7.83
N MET A 121 1.86 15.39 -8.09
CA MET A 121 0.90 14.86 -9.06
C MET A 121 -0.53 15.04 -8.58
N LEU A 122 -0.76 14.76 -7.30
CA LEU A 122 -2.09 14.97 -6.73
C LEU A 122 -2.48 16.43 -6.75
N HIS A 123 -1.54 17.31 -6.45
CA HIS A 123 -1.81 18.73 -6.41
C HIS A 123 -2.11 19.29 -7.79
N ARG A 124 -1.38 18.83 -8.79
CA ARG A 124 -1.63 19.24 -10.16
C ARG A 124 -3.04 18.89 -10.61
N ASP A 125 -3.45 17.68 -10.28
CA ASP A 125 -4.76 17.21 -10.66
C ASP A 125 -5.85 18.03 -9.97
N TRP A 126 -5.65 18.25 -8.69
CA TRP A 126 -6.58 19.05 -7.92
C TRP A 126 -6.76 20.45 -8.54
N ARG A 127 -5.64 21.07 -8.88
CA ARG A 127 -5.70 22.40 -9.46
C ARG A 127 -6.35 22.38 -10.84
N SER A 128 -6.05 21.39 -11.61
CA SER A 128 -6.63 21.24 -12.94
C SER A 128 -8.14 21.07 -12.84
N THR A 129 -8.59 20.26 -11.88
CA THR A 129 -10.00 20.04 -11.69
C THR A 129 -10.71 21.33 -11.31
N LEU A 130 -10.13 22.10 -10.41
CA LEU A 130 -10.74 23.33 -9.97
C LEU A 130 -10.75 24.38 -11.08
N ALA A 131 -9.64 24.50 -11.79
CA ALA A 131 -9.50 25.56 -12.79
C ALA A 131 -10.19 25.21 -14.08
N GLY A 132 -10.16 23.96 -14.45
CA GLY A 132 -10.65 23.56 -15.74
C GLY A 132 -12.10 23.16 -15.77
N GLY A 133 -12.73 23.17 -14.66
CA GLY A 133 -14.10 22.73 -14.61
C GLY A 133 -14.15 21.23 -14.75
N PRO A 134 -15.16 20.69 -15.31
CA PRO A 134 -15.36 19.25 -15.32
C PRO A 134 -14.26 18.54 -16.04
#